data_73ce8e10e978c0bf85279c05d0aee509
#
_entry.id   73ce8e10e978c0bf85279c05d0aee509
#
_cell.length_a   1.000
_cell.length_b   1.000
_cell.length_c   1.000
_cell.angle_alpha   90.00
_cell.angle_beta   90.00
_cell.angle_gamma   90.00
#
_symmetry.space_group_name_H-M   'P 1'
#
loop_
_entity.id
_entity.type
_entity.pdbx_description
1 polymer ?
#
loop_
_entity_poly.entity_id
_entity_poly.type
_entity_poly.pdbx_seq_one_letter_code
_entity_poly.pdbx_strand_id
1 'polypeptide(L)'
;MSVYRLRYGTPEKTVPSAFAPKPLCAVSEEPPEEARRISFTLSHRGVLLTLPIDPLTGIYGFGLQMKGFQCRGTKKYIRPNADPVANSGDSHAPVPFFVTTAGFGLYVDTARYAPFYCGTARKENAPGTGGLSRLTSSLEELYAVQNTGKKTEMVIEIPEASGVDVYYITGENILSIVSQYNLLSGGGCLPPLWGLGCFYRCKTEFDQE
;
A
#
# COMPACT_ATOMS: atom_id res chain seq x y z
N MET A 1 1.17 -3.43 -20.93
CA MET A 1 1.44 -2.69 -19.66
C MET A 1 0.49 -1.52 -19.61
N SER A 2 -0.30 -1.41 -18.56
CA SER A 2 -1.33 -0.37 -18.47
C SER A 2 -1.51 0.09 -17.03
N VAL A 3 -1.87 1.37 -16.87
CA VAL A 3 -2.21 1.98 -15.59
C VAL A 3 -3.68 2.36 -15.63
N TYR A 4 -4.41 1.94 -14.63
CA TYR A 4 -5.85 2.18 -14.51
C TYR A 4 -6.14 2.94 -13.22
N ARG A 5 -6.95 3.99 -13.30
CA ARG A 5 -7.41 4.72 -12.12
C ARG A 5 -8.81 4.26 -11.73
N LEU A 6 -8.96 3.88 -10.47
CA LEU A 6 -10.24 3.64 -9.83
C LEU A 6 -10.47 4.76 -8.81
N ARG A 7 -11.60 5.43 -8.91
CA ARG A 7 -11.98 6.48 -7.97
C ARG A 7 -13.08 5.99 -7.05
N TYR A 8 -12.84 6.10 -5.76
CA TYR A 8 -13.77 5.73 -4.72
C TYR A 8 -14.11 6.94 -3.83
N GLY A 9 -15.41 7.22 -3.67
CA GLY A 9 -15.88 8.33 -2.85
C GLY A 9 -15.38 9.69 -3.37
N THR A 10 -15.00 10.57 -2.45
CA THR A 10 -14.45 11.90 -2.74
C THR A 10 -12.99 11.96 -2.33
N PRO A 11 -12.04 11.72 -3.26
CA PRO A 11 -10.62 11.74 -2.96
C PRO A 11 -10.15 13.12 -2.51
N GLU A 12 -9.22 13.13 -1.56
CA GLU A 12 -8.60 14.35 -1.06
C GLU A 12 -7.48 14.82 -1.99
N LYS A 13 -7.37 16.12 -2.18
CA LYS A 13 -6.22 16.75 -2.83
C LYS A 13 -5.24 17.17 -1.74
N THR A 14 -4.31 16.29 -1.39
CA THR A 14 -3.38 16.49 -0.29
C THR A 14 -2.04 17.09 -0.70
N VAL A 15 -1.74 17.10 -2.01
CA VAL A 15 -0.48 17.62 -2.52
C VAL A 15 -0.69 19.00 -3.12
N PRO A 16 0.08 20.01 -2.74
CA PRO A 16 0.09 21.30 -3.43
C PRO A 16 0.37 21.08 -4.92
N SER A 17 -0.42 21.74 -5.78
CA SER A 17 -0.33 21.55 -7.24
C SER A 17 1.06 21.85 -7.82
N ALA A 18 1.87 22.68 -7.13
CA ALA A 18 3.24 22.96 -7.50
C ALA A 18 4.18 21.75 -7.41
N PHE A 19 3.85 20.77 -6.56
CA PHE A 19 4.64 19.56 -6.33
C PHE A 19 3.96 18.30 -6.84
N ALA A 20 2.76 18.41 -7.39
CA ALA A 20 2.06 17.25 -7.94
C ALA A 20 2.85 16.69 -9.14
N PRO A 21 3.29 15.44 -9.09
CA PRO A 21 3.96 14.83 -10.22
C PRO A 21 3.01 14.78 -11.42
N LYS A 22 3.54 15.03 -12.61
CA LYS A 22 2.79 14.86 -13.85
C LYS A 22 3.05 13.44 -14.35
N PRO A 23 2.03 12.60 -14.49
CA PRO A 23 2.22 11.27 -15.06
C PRO A 23 2.87 11.34 -16.44
N LEU A 24 3.88 10.52 -16.67
CA LEU A 24 4.56 10.34 -17.95
C LEU A 24 4.02 9.14 -18.72
N CYS A 25 2.97 8.51 -18.21
CA CYS A 25 2.27 7.41 -18.86
C CYS A 25 0.78 7.73 -19.03
N ALA A 26 0.13 7.03 -19.95
CA ALA A 26 -1.32 7.09 -20.09
C ALA A 26 -1.99 6.37 -18.92
N VAL A 27 -3.05 6.99 -18.40
CA VAL A 27 -3.89 6.44 -17.34
C VAL A 27 -5.29 6.23 -17.90
N SER A 28 -5.79 5.00 -17.84
CA SER A 28 -7.15 4.64 -18.26
C SER A 28 -8.11 4.73 -17.06
N GLU A 29 -9.34 5.12 -17.31
CA GLU A 29 -10.43 5.07 -16.33
C GLU A 29 -11.33 3.84 -16.52
N GLU A 30 -10.96 2.95 -17.43
CA GLU A 30 -11.66 1.70 -17.70
C GLU A 30 -10.84 0.51 -17.14
N PRO A 31 -10.97 0.20 -15.85
CA PRO A 31 -10.17 -0.84 -15.22
C PRO A 31 -10.59 -2.24 -15.69
N PRO A 32 -9.65 -3.20 -15.75
CA PRO A 32 -9.95 -4.58 -16.03
C PRO A 32 -10.79 -5.21 -14.91
N GLU A 33 -11.37 -6.38 -15.19
CA GLU A 33 -12.28 -7.04 -14.25
C GLU A 33 -11.59 -7.41 -12.92
N GLU A 34 -10.33 -7.79 -12.97
CA GLU A 34 -9.53 -8.08 -11.79
C GLU A 34 -9.42 -6.88 -10.85
N ALA A 35 -9.26 -5.68 -11.40
CA ALA A 35 -9.20 -4.45 -10.61
C ALA A 35 -10.57 -4.09 -10.00
N ARG A 36 -11.67 -4.45 -10.66
CA ARG A 36 -13.03 -4.24 -10.14
C ARG A 36 -13.36 -5.10 -8.93
N ARG A 37 -12.52 -6.09 -8.62
CA ARG A 37 -12.65 -6.93 -7.41
C ARG A 37 -12.23 -6.20 -6.13
N ILE A 38 -11.66 -5.01 -6.23
CA ILE A 38 -11.39 -4.16 -5.08
C ILE A 38 -12.72 -3.66 -4.55
N SER A 39 -13.07 -4.05 -3.32
CA SER A 39 -14.25 -3.56 -2.64
C SER A 39 -13.93 -2.29 -1.85
N PHE A 40 -14.88 -1.38 -1.81
CA PHE A 40 -14.79 -0.11 -1.11
C PHE A 40 -15.90 -0.01 -0.07
N THR A 41 -15.55 0.40 1.13
CA THR A 41 -16.51 0.70 2.19
C THR A 41 -16.13 2.03 2.83
N LEU A 42 -17.09 2.94 2.94
CA LEU A 42 -16.96 4.20 3.65
C LEU A 42 -17.69 4.11 4.99
N SER A 43 -17.01 4.46 6.06
CA SER A 43 -17.54 4.50 7.41
C SER A 43 -17.16 5.80 8.13
N HIS A 44 -17.67 5.99 9.36
CA HIS A 44 -17.25 7.11 10.21
C HIS A 44 -15.75 7.10 10.56
N ARG A 45 -15.06 5.97 10.37
CA ARG A 45 -13.62 5.83 10.61
C ARG A 45 -12.77 6.16 9.39
N GLY A 46 -13.39 6.32 8.23
CA GLY A 46 -12.73 6.55 6.94
C GLY A 46 -13.00 5.46 5.93
N VAL A 47 -12.08 5.30 5.00
CA VAL A 47 -12.16 4.36 3.88
C VAL A 47 -11.54 3.02 4.25
N LEU A 48 -12.22 1.95 3.85
CA LEU A 48 -11.73 0.58 3.88
C LEU A 48 -11.74 0.03 2.45
N LEU A 49 -10.57 -0.38 1.97
CA LEU A 49 -10.44 -1.13 0.73
C LEU A 49 -10.12 -2.58 1.04
N THR A 50 -10.73 -3.50 0.32
CA THR A 50 -10.45 -4.93 0.44
C THR A 50 -10.20 -5.52 -0.94
N LEU A 51 -9.12 -6.27 -1.08
CA LEU A 51 -8.71 -6.92 -2.32
C LEU A 51 -8.43 -8.40 -2.05
N PRO A 52 -9.11 -9.34 -2.73
CA PRO A 52 -8.78 -10.76 -2.64
C PRO A 52 -7.37 -11.01 -3.19
N ILE A 53 -6.56 -11.73 -2.43
CA ILE A 53 -5.21 -12.12 -2.82
C ILE A 53 -5.06 -13.63 -2.61
N ASP A 54 -4.56 -14.31 -3.66
CA ASP A 54 -4.28 -15.74 -3.56
C ASP A 54 -3.26 -16.04 -2.45
N PRO A 55 -3.45 -17.13 -1.66
CA PRO A 55 -2.55 -17.51 -0.58
C PRO A 55 -1.08 -17.65 -0.97
N LEU A 56 -0.77 -17.95 -2.21
CA LEU A 56 0.61 -18.14 -2.70
C LEU A 56 1.20 -16.86 -3.33
N THR A 57 0.42 -15.79 -3.47
CA THR A 57 0.89 -14.53 -4.06
C THR A 57 1.91 -13.85 -3.16
N GLY A 58 3.11 -13.62 -3.67
CA GLY A 58 4.12 -12.76 -3.02
C GLY A 58 3.74 -11.28 -3.13
N ILE A 59 4.02 -10.52 -2.08
CA ILE A 59 3.74 -9.07 -1.97
C ILE A 59 5.04 -8.37 -1.62
N TYR A 60 5.41 -7.34 -2.41
CA TYR A 60 6.65 -6.59 -2.27
C TYR A 60 6.40 -5.10 -2.43
N GLY A 61 7.22 -4.25 -1.82
CA GLY A 61 7.12 -2.80 -1.97
C GLY A 61 7.03 -2.06 -0.65
N PHE A 62 6.15 -1.06 -0.57
CA PHE A 62 5.94 -0.16 0.58
C PHE A 62 7.12 0.76 0.88
N GLY A 63 7.95 1.05 -0.11
CA GLY A 63 9.11 1.94 0.03
C GLY A 63 10.30 1.27 0.71
N LEU A 64 11.07 2.05 1.45
CA LEU A 64 12.27 1.56 2.14
C LEU A 64 11.87 0.77 3.39
N GLN A 65 11.93 -0.56 3.29
CA GLN A 65 11.59 -1.48 4.37
C GLN A 65 12.85 -2.01 5.05
N MET A 66 12.86 -1.96 6.39
CA MET A 66 14.01 -2.39 7.19
C MET A 66 14.08 -3.90 7.43
N LYS A 67 12.95 -4.57 7.42
CA LYS A 67 12.85 -5.99 7.76
C LYS A 67 12.03 -6.74 6.74
N GLY A 68 12.62 -7.78 6.17
CA GLY A 68 11.96 -8.69 5.26
C GLY A 68 11.58 -8.04 3.92
N PHE A 69 12.00 -8.64 2.84
CA PHE A 69 11.68 -8.16 1.50
C PHE A 69 10.26 -8.53 1.10
N GLN A 70 9.82 -9.71 1.47
CA GLN A 70 8.47 -10.21 1.22
C GLN A 70 7.54 -9.77 2.35
N CYS A 71 6.45 -9.10 2.00
CA CYS A 71 5.55 -8.42 2.94
C CYS A 71 4.30 -9.21 3.31
N ARG A 72 4.05 -10.37 2.65
CA ARG A 72 2.87 -11.19 2.96
C ARG A 72 2.85 -11.63 4.42
N GLY A 73 1.67 -11.66 5.01
CA GLY A 73 1.49 -12.03 6.42
C GLY A 73 1.88 -10.94 7.42
N THR A 74 2.24 -9.75 6.94
CA THR A 74 2.63 -8.62 7.79
C THR A 74 1.65 -7.46 7.69
N LYS A 75 1.66 -6.59 8.68
CA LYS A 75 1.08 -5.25 8.61
C LYS A 75 2.17 -4.28 8.19
N LYS A 76 1.89 -3.45 7.18
CA LYS A 76 2.69 -2.30 6.81
C LYS A 76 1.93 -1.03 7.17
N TYR A 77 2.61 -0.08 7.75
CA TYR A 77 2.01 1.17 8.15
C TYR A 77 2.69 2.31 7.39
N ILE A 78 1.94 2.97 6.52
CA ILE A 78 2.46 4.08 5.71
C ILE A 78 2.58 5.32 6.60
N ARG A 79 3.55 5.25 7.48
CA ARG A 79 3.92 6.30 8.41
C ARG A 79 5.44 6.43 8.45
N PRO A 80 6.00 7.61 8.17
CA PRO A 80 7.45 7.82 8.26
C PRO A 80 7.90 7.71 9.71
N ASN A 81 8.98 6.98 9.93
CA ASN A 81 9.63 6.86 11.21
C ASN A 81 11.15 6.83 10.98
N ALA A 82 11.84 7.83 11.50
CA ALA A 82 13.28 8.01 11.28
C ALA A 82 14.13 6.87 11.88
N ASP A 83 13.69 6.29 12.99
CA ASP A 83 14.41 5.22 13.69
C ASP A 83 13.42 4.12 14.14
N PRO A 84 12.91 3.28 13.22
CA PRO A 84 11.99 2.20 13.58
C PRO A 84 12.72 1.11 14.37
N VAL A 85 12.61 1.13 15.68
CA VAL A 85 13.25 0.14 16.58
C VAL A 85 12.49 -1.17 16.57
N ALA A 86 11.18 -1.13 16.49
CA ALA A 86 10.29 -2.28 16.48
C ALA A 86 9.71 -2.54 15.08
N ASN A 87 9.30 -3.78 14.82
CA ASN A 87 8.59 -4.11 13.58
C ASN A 87 7.10 -3.74 13.68
N SER A 88 6.83 -2.43 13.82
CA SER A 88 5.48 -1.85 13.89
C SER A 88 4.83 -1.64 12.51
N GLY A 89 5.57 -1.96 11.44
CA GLY A 89 5.16 -1.73 10.06
C GLY A 89 5.57 -0.38 9.49
N ASP A 90 6.07 0.52 10.32
CA ASP A 90 6.60 1.83 9.92
C ASP A 90 7.91 1.68 9.16
N SER A 91 8.28 2.70 8.38
CA SER A 91 9.58 2.74 7.73
C SER A 91 10.13 4.16 7.62
N HIS A 92 11.42 4.26 7.29
CA HIS A 92 12.09 5.56 7.09
C HIS A 92 11.49 6.35 5.92
N ALA A 93 11.16 5.67 4.83
CA ALA A 93 10.57 6.27 3.64
C ALA A 93 9.45 5.35 3.10
N PRO A 94 8.26 5.39 3.72
CA PRO A 94 7.13 4.55 3.31
C PRO A 94 6.52 5.07 2.02
N VAL A 95 6.05 4.15 1.17
CA VAL A 95 5.33 4.45 -0.06
C VAL A 95 4.08 3.58 -0.13
N PRO A 96 2.88 4.13 -0.37
CA PRO A 96 1.64 3.37 -0.46
C PRO A 96 1.49 2.63 -1.79
N PHE A 97 2.55 1.95 -2.20
CA PHE A 97 2.64 1.16 -3.42
C PHE A 97 3.23 -0.22 -3.13
N PHE A 98 2.61 -1.24 -3.70
CA PHE A 98 3.12 -2.60 -3.68
C PHE A 98 2.93 -3.30 -5.02
N VAL A 99 3.73 -4.32 -5.27
CA VAL A 99 3.61 -5.21 -6.41
C VAL A 99 3.42 -6.65 -5.96
N THR A 100 2.83 -7.45 -6.81
CA THR A 100 2.53 -8.85 -6.53
C THR A 100 3.11 -9.78 -7.58
N THR A 101 3.35 -11.03 -7.19
CA THR A 101 3.69 -12.10 -8.15
C THR A 101 2.50 -12.51 -9.02
N ALA A 102 1.30 -12.02 -8.74
CA ALA A 102 0.11 -12.23 -9.56
C ALA A 102 0.02 -11.29 -10.78
N GLY A 103 1.07 -10.50 -11.06
CA GLY A 103 1.17 -9.67 -12.25
C GLY A 103 0.47 -8.32 -12.16
N PHE A 104 0.21 -7.82 -10.96
CA PHE A 104 -0.29 -6.47 -10.75
C PHE A 104 0.41 -5.75 -9.61
N GLY A 105 0.39 -4.42 -9.67
CA GLY A 105 0.74 -3.52 -8.59
C GLY A 105 -0.43 -2.62 -8.23
N LEU A 106 -0.42 -2.10 -7.03
CA LEU A 106 -1.43 -1.17 -6.54
C LEU A 106 -0.76 0.03 -5.88
N TYR A 107 -1.12 1.22 -6.34
CA TYR A 107 -0.77 2.48 -5.67
C TYR A 107 -2.04 3.13 -5.12
N VAL A 108 -2.00 3.47 -3.85
CA VAL A 108 -3.10 4.16 -3.15
C VAL A 108 -2.71 5.61 -2.95
N ASP A 109 -3.39 6.51 -3.63
CA ASP A 109 -3.05 7.94 -3.61
C ASP A 109 -3.59 8.60 -2.34
N THR A 110 -2.78 8.51 -1.28
CA THR A 110 -3.11 9.10 0.02
C THR A 110 -1.85 9.60 0.73
N ALA A 111 -1.97 10.73 1.42
CA ALA A 111 -0.96 11.23 2.36
C ALA A 111 -1.30 10.87 3.82
N ARG A 112 -2.39 10.15 4.05
CA ARG A 112 -2.78 9.73 5.39
C ARG A 112 -1.97 8.53 5.85
N TYR A 113 -1.81 8.38 7.14
CA TYR A 113 -1.16 7.22 7.76
C TYR A 113 -2.05 5.99 7.63
N ALA A 114 -1.82 5.24 6.57
CA ALA A 114 -2.66 4.13 6.17
C ALA A 114 -2.02 2.78 6.54
N PRO A 115 -2.67 1.94 7.35
CA PRO A 115 -2.27 0.56 7.54
C PRO A 115 -2.70 -0.32 6.36
N PHE A 116 -1.78 -1.19 5.92
CA PHE A 116 -1.97 -2.24 4.93
C PHE A 116 -1.80 -3.61 5.61
N TYR A 117 -2.84 -4.41 5.61
CA TYR A 117 -2.82 -5.77 6.14
C TYR A 117 -2.58 -6.73 4.98
N CYS A 118 -1.35 -7.16 4.82
CA CYS A 118 -0.86 -7.86 3.63
C CYS A 118 -1.23 -9.35 3.63
N GLY A 119 -2.48 -9.68 3.37
CA GLY A 119 -2.98 -11.05 3.35
C GLY A 119 -3.13 -11.68 4.74
N THR A 120 -3.26 -10.86 5.78
CA THR A 120 -3.54 -11.29 7.15
C THR A 120 -5.03 -11.29 7.47
N ALA A 121 -5.84 -10.54 6.72
CA ALA A 121 -7.27 -10.51 6.89
C ALA A 121 -7.92 -11.76 6.27
N ARG A 122 -8.99 -12.24 6.90
CA ARG A 122 -9.83 -13.32 6.41
C ARG A 122 -11.24 -12.80 6.26
N LYS A 123 -11.86 -13.03 5.12
CA LYS A 123 -13.28 -12.75 4.96
C LYS A 123 -14.05 -13.86 5.66
N GLU A 124 -14.68 -13.56 6.77
CA GLU A 124 -15.72 -14.42 7.31
C GLU A 124 -16.93 -14.32 6.37
N ASN A 125 -17.36 -15.45 5.82
CA ASN A 125 -18.63 -15.55 5.12
C ASN A 125 -19.74 -15.45 6.18
N ALA A 126 -20.09 -14.23 6.57
CA ALA A 126 -21.26 -13.97 7.37
C ALA A 126 -22.34 -13.38 6.47
N PRO A 127 -23.49 -14.04 6.27
CA PRO A 127 -24.65 -13.39 5.71
C PRO A 127 -25.14 -12.35 6.72
N GLY A 128 -24.99 -11.07 6.38
CA GLY A 128 -25.79 -9.96 6.87
C GLY A 128 -25.92 -9.80 8.38
N THR A 129 -24.83 -9.52 9.09
CA THR A 129 -24.95 -8.90 10.40
C THR A 129 -23.81 -7.92 10.59
N GLY A 130 -24.11 -6.64 10.43
CA GLY A 130 -23.32 -5.58 11.02
C GLY A 130 -23.35 -5.75 12.54
N GLY A 131 -22.20 -5.92 13.15
CA GLY A 131 -22.13 -6.02 14.60
C GLY A 131 -20.80 -6.58 15.04
N LEU A 132 -20.20 -5.91 15.99
CA LEU A 132 -19.14 -6.37 16.87
C LEU A 132 -19.08 -7.91 16.97
N SER A 133 -18.43 -8.57 16.06
CA SER A 133 -18.26 -10.00 16.11
C SER A 133 -16.87 -10.33 16.56
N ARG A 134 -16.85 -10.66 17.81
CA ARG A 134 -16.22 -11.78 18.46
C ARG A 134 -14.72 -11.71 18.74
N LEU A 135 -14.47 -11.19 19.88
CA LEU A 135 -13.37 -11.59 20.79
C LEU A 135 -13.59 -13.01 21.39
N THR A 136 -14.01 -13.96 20.58
CA THR A 136 -14.13 -15.38 21.00
C THR A 136 -13.71 -16.30 19.87
N SER A 137 -12.51 -16.10 19.38
CA SER A 137 -11.82 -17.23 18.76
C SER A 137 -11.24 -18.07 19.90
N SER A 138 -11.60 -19.33 19.93
CA SER A 138 -10.97 -20.29 20.83
C SER A 138 -9.47 -20.31 20.55
N LEU A 139 -8.66 -20.63 21.55
CA LEU A 139 -7.20 -20.81 21.38
C LEU A 139 -6.88 -21.74 20.20
N GLU A 140 -7.74 -22.70 19.92
CA GLU A 140 -7.64 -23.63 18.79
C GLU A 140 -7.75 -22.92 17.43
N GLU A 141 -8.59 -21.88 17.28
CA GLU A 141 -8.65 -21.08 16.04
C GLU A 141 -7.40 -20.19 15.85
N LEU A 142 -6.80 -19.74 16.92
CA LEU A 142 -5.53 -19.00 16.88
C LEU A 142 -4.36 -19.87 16.42
N TYR A 143 -4.38 -21.16 16.74
CA TYR A 143 -3.35 -22.12 16.34
C TYR A 143 -3.71 -22.90 15.07
N ALA A 144 -4.95 -22.92 14.64
CA ALA A 144 -5.41 -23.52 13.38
C ALA A 144 -5.04 -22.68 12.13
N VAL A 145 -3.93 -21.96 12.18
CA VAL A 145 -3.41 -21.11 11.08
C VAL A 145 -2.93 -21.91 9.87
N GLN A 146 -3.01 -23.21 9.91
CA GLN A 146 -2.54 -24.06 8.83
C GLN A 146 -3.69 -24.59 7.97
N ASN A 147 -3.72 -24.14 6.69
CA ASN A 147 -4.28 -24.86 5.55
C ASN A 147 -5.79 -25.11 5.51
N THR A 148 -6.59 -24.17 5.84
CA THR A 148 -7.94 -24.15 5.27
C THR A 148 -7.92 -23.21 4.07
N GLY A 149 -8.37 -23.66 2.89
CA GLY A 149 -8.41 -22.89 1.63
C GLY A 149 -9.30 -21.64 1.66
N LYS A 150 -9.25 -20.90 2.75
CA LYS A 150 -9.90 -19.63 2.96
C LYS A 150 -9.12 -18.55 2.21
N LYS A 151 -9.81 -17.86 1.33
CA LYS A 151 -9.27 -16.73 0.58
C LYS A 151 -8.70 -15.70 1.54
N THR A 152 -7.43 -15.37 1.41
CA THR A 152 -6.79 -14.29 2.14
C THR A 152 -7.03 -12.97 1.42
N GLU A 153 -7.09 -11.88 2.16
CA GLU A 153 -7.38 -10.56 1.63
C GLU A 153 -6.28 -9.57 2.02
N MET A 154 -6.00 -8.66 1.10
CA MET A 154 -5.36 -7.38 1.42
C MET A 154 -6.45 -6.46 1.94
N VAL A 155 -6.24 -5.89 3.11
CA VAL A 155 -7.10 -4.85 3.67
C VAL A 155 -6.28 -3.58 3.83
N ILE A 156 -6.83 -2.45 3.38
CA ILE A 156 -6.19 -1.14 3.45
C ILE A 156 -7.17 -0.19 4.14
N GLU A 157 -6.75 0.37 5.24
CA GLU A 157 -7.52 1.38 5.96
C GLU A 157 -6.94 2.76 5.69
N ILE A 158 -7.80 3.74 5.39
CA ILE A 158 -7.40 5.13 5.21
C ILE A 158 -8.22 5.94 6.21
N PRO A 159 -7.67 6.22 7.40
CA PRO A 159 -8.40 6.87 8.48
C PRO A 159 -8.91 8.24 8.07
N GLU A 160 -10.15 8.56 8.46
CA GLU A 160 -10.79 9.87 8.26
C GLU A 160 -10.92 10.33 6.81
N ALA A 161 -10.60 9.48 5.83
CA ALA A 161 -10.77 9.82 4.42
C ALA A 161 -12.23 9.65 3.99
N SER A 162 -12.69 10.52 3.09
CA SER A 162 -14.01 10.42 2.46
C SER A 162 -13.97 9.75 1.08
N GLY A 163 -12.78 9.46 0.58
CA GLY A 163 -12.54 8.78 -0.68
C GLY A 163 -11.06 8.65 -0.98
N VAL A 164 -10.73 7.95 -2.06
CA VAL A 164 -9.36 7.72 -2.49
C VAL A 164 -9.31 7.39 -3.99
N ASP A 165 -8.28 7.85 -4.66
CA ASP A 165 -7.89 7.37 -5.97
C ASP A 165 -6.91 6.20 -5.80
N VAL A 166 -7.17 5.11 -6.52
CA VAL A 166 -6.33 3.91 -6.51
C VAL A 166 -5.88 3.63 -7.94
N TYR A 167 -4.59 3.39 -8.11
CA TYR A 167 -4.04 3.06 -9.41
C TYR A 167 -3.67 1.58 -9.45
N TYR A 168 -4.36 0.84 -10.32
CA TYR A 168 -4.09 -0.56 -10.60
C TYR A 168 -3.16 -0.65 -11.81
N ILE A 169 -2.02 -1.29 -11.65
CA ILE A 169 -0.95 -1.31 -12.63
C ILE A 169 -0.71 -2.75 -13.08
N THR A 170 -0.79 -3.01 -14.37
CA THR A 170 -0.53 -4.32 -14.96
C THR A 170 0.79 -4.34 -15.72
N GLY A 171 1.48 -5.48 -15.71
CA GLY A 171 2.71 -5.66 -16.44
C GLY A 171 3.05 -7.13 -16.63
N GLU A 172 3.97 -7.42 -17.55
CA GLU A 172 4.44 -8.77 -17.84
C GLU A 172 5.24 -9.39 -16.68
N ASN A 173 5.87 -8.54 -15.89
CA ASN A 173 6.67 -8.92 -14.74
C ASN A 173 6.71 -7.78 -13.72
N ILE A 174 7.26 -8.06 -12.55
CA ILE A 174 7.37 -7.09 -11.44
C ILE A 174 8.14 -5.83 -11.86
N LEU A 175 9.23 -5.96 -12.62
CA LEU A 175 10.03 -4.80 -13.05
C LEU A 175 9.25 -3.88 -13.98
N SER A 176 8.45 -4.43 -14.88
CA SER A 176 7.60 -3.64 -15.77
C SER A 176 6.51 -2.87 -15.01
N ILE A 177 5.94 -3.47 -13.96
CA ILE A 177 4.97 -2.82 -13.08
C ILE A 177 5.62 -1.67 -12.31
N VAL A 178 6.81 -1.89 -11.73
CA VAL A 178 7.57 -0.85 -11.04
C VAL A 178 7.96 0.29 -11.98
N SER A 179 8.34 -0.02 -13.22
CA SER A 179 8.62 0.99 -14.26
C SER A 179 7.38 1.85 -14.56
N GLN A 180 6.19 1.24 -14.68
CA GLN A 180 4.96 2.00 -14.89
C GLN A 180 4.60 2.87 -13.68
N TYR A 181 4.80 2.37 -12.46
CA TYR A 181 4.64 3.19 -11.25
C TYR A 181 5.61 4.38 -11.26
N ASN A 182 6.86 4.18 -11.66
CA ASN A 182 7.84 5.27 -11.78
C ASN A 182 7.38 6.33 -12.79
N LEU A 183 6.85 5.92 -13.95
CA LEU A 183 6.28 6.84 -14.94
C LEU A 183 5.02 7.55 -14.42
N LEU A 184 4.15 6.85 -13.69
CA LEU A 184 2.98 7.42 -13.05
C LEU A 184 3.33 8.50 -12.04
N SER A 185 4.40 8.28 -11.27
CA SER A 185 4.88 9.23 -10.26
C SER A 185 5.74 10.38 -10.83
N GLY A 186 5.85 10.50 -12.15
CA GLY A 186 6.59 11.59 -12.82
C GLY A 186 8.01 11.22 -13.22
N GLY A 187 8.38 9.94 -13.13
CA GLY A 187 9.71 9.44 -13.46
C GLY A 187 10.74 9.66 -12.35
N GLY A 188 11.93 9.16 -12.57
CA GLY A 188 13.05 9.39 -11.68
C GLY A 188 13.71 10.76 -11.93
N CYS A 189 14.50 11.22 -11.00
CA CYS A 189 15.41 12.35 -11.22
C CYS A 189 16.84 11.85 -11.45
N LEU A 190 17.54 12.52 -12.34
CA LEU A 190 18.99 12.38 -12.45
C LEU A 190 19.63 13.48 -11.60
N PRO A 191 20.15 13.16 -10.40
CA PRO A 191 20.76 14.18 -9.57
C PRO A 191 22.04 14.73 -10.25
N PRO A 192 22.39 16.01 -10.07
CA PRO A 192 23.64 16.54 -10.56
C PRO A 192 24.82 15.83 -9.87
N LEU A 193 25.98 15.82 -10.52
CA LEU A 193 27.15 15.07 -10.06
C LEU A 193 27.57 15.43 -8.62
N TRP A 194 27.45 16.71 -8.25
CA TRP A 194 27.72 17.17 -6.90
C TRP A 194 26.73 16.63 -5.85
N GLY A 195 25.51 16.28 -6.26
CA GLY A 195 24.51 15.64 -5.42
C GLY A 195 24.76 14.15 -5.13
N LEU A 196 25.75 13.56 -5.80
CA LEU A 196 26.18 12.17 -5.55
C LEU A 196 27.40 12.09 -4.61
N GLY A 197 27.81 13.21 -4.02
CA GLY A 197 28.92 13.30 -3.09
C GLY A 197 28.60 12.74 -1.70
N CYS A 198 29.52 12.99 -0.79
CA CYS A 198 29.37 12.56 0.60
C CYS A 198 28.39 13.48 1.34
N PHE A 199 27.33 12.89 1.90
CA PHE A 199 26.37 13.60 2.73
C PHE A 199 26.72 13.44 4.20
N TYR A 200 26.99 14.56 4.86
CA TYR A 200 27.22 14.57 6.29
C TYR A 200 25.90 14.79 7.03
N ARG A 201 25.52 13.86 7.88
CA ARG A 201 24.35 13.99 8.74
C ARG A 201 24.78 14.08 10.20
N CYS A 202 24.59 15.25 10.80
CA CYS A 202 24.76 15.43 12.23
C CYS A 202 23.48 14.98 12.97
N LYS A 203 23.63 14.12 13.99
CA LYS A 203 22.54 13.74 14.90
C LYS A 203 22.47 14.63 16.14
N THR A 204 23.48 15.41 16.38
CA THR A 204 23.59 16.36 17.49
C THR A 204 23.82 17.75 16.94
N GLU A 205 23.34 18.75 17.63
CA GLU A 205 23.70 20.15 17.34
C GLU A 205 25.17 20.34 17.67
N PHE A 206 25.92 20.86 16.70
CA PHE A 206 27.29 21.28 16.90
C PHE A 206 27.32 22.79 16.72
N ASP A 207 27.78 23.48 17.74
CA ASP A 207 28.12 24.89 17.62
C ASP A 207 29.48 25.06 16.94
N GLN A 208 29.65 26.17 16.25
CA GLN A 208 30.95 26.64 15.78
C GLN A 208 31.65 27.29 16.97
N GLU A 209 32.28 26.56 17.81
CA GLU A 209 33.31 27.03 18.71
C GLU A 209 34.69 26.67 18.20
#